data_83aa47dbb44932aed5be46c2ccc8d85e
#
_entry.id   83aa47dbb44932aed5be46c2ccc8d85e
#
_cell.length_a   1.000
_cell.length_b   1.000
_cell.length_c   1.000
_cell.angle_alpha   90.00
_cell.angle_beta   90.00
_cell.angle_gamma   90.00
#
_symmetry.space_group_name_H-M   'P 1'
#
loop_
_entity.id
_entity.type
_entity.pdbx_description
1 polymer ?
#
loop_
_entity_poly.entity_id
_entity_poly.type
_entity_poly.pdbx_seq_one_letter_code
_entity_poly.pdbx_strand_id
1 'polypeptide(L)'
;MGVLLLGLVAAGLWLTWKRPFVGIGLLVAGMAFHSFVLMWLIHVGTPAVLVRAVQGWKELILLLLAGVAISRIWRSRRDGSLGPLIPTDWLMIAFAGVAVAYFLVPSSILHSGINFSQRLVGFRMVFLIPLVYFLGRNLEARSDRERLAVVWLTLGAAGVVALFGIFELFFVPTRTWLDWGVNQYTSFMGFTYHGPAGLPENFFLTLPDGTLIRRMVSTYISPLGIAYTAIVLFPLAVAVVDRRVPQQTARWIAILMTLLILAVALSITRLALLALVGEAVLLWLFLRRAWIAGLVPVLVVGALLAIFPYTTIAPAVDRDLGTVNRPGLQWGLSDDSSAREHSGYLIQDLKFDLGHPLGLGTGASTIRYGNLVGTGESAVLGMFGDLGWIGGGLYLTLYLLAIWHGWRTLRMSRKASLEEVMPLVACVGGLGLFAITMTSDVWGDLSVTYLFWWAAGATATLSTRALRAAPREVWEKPAVRKAA
;
A
#
# COMPACT_ATOMS: atom_id res chain seq x y z
N MET A 1 28.44 6.46 8.39
CA MET A 1 27.07 6.08 8.00
C MET A 1 26.03 6.46 9.06
N GLY A 2 26.19 6.10 10.35
CA GLY A 2 25.21 6.40 11.42
C GLY A 2 24.89 7.89 11.59
N VAL A 3 25.88 8.78 11.56
CA VAL A 3 25.68 10.24 11.67
C VAL A 3 24.84 10.78 10.50
N LEU A 4 25.06 10.28 9.30
CA LEU A 4 24.31 10.67 8.11
C LEU A 4 22.82 10.23 8.23
N LEU A 5 22.56 9.01 8.70
CA LEU A 5 21.20 8.51 8.92
C LEU A 5 20.49 9.32 10.01
N LEU A 6 21.17 9.63 11.12
CA LEU A 6 20.60 10.48 12.17
C LEU A 6 20.30 11.89 11.65
N GLY A 7 21.20 12.47 10.83
CA GLY A 7 20.99 13.75 10.17
C GLY A 7 19.77 13.74 9.24
N LEU A 8 19.57 12.67 8.45
CA LEU A 8 18.41 12.51 7.59
C LEU A 8 17.11 12.37 8.39
N VAL A 9 17.12 11.59 9.48
CA VAL A 9 15.95 11.47 10.37
C VAL A 9 15.61 12.82 11.00
N ALA A 10 16.61 13.54 11.53
CA ALA A 10 16.40 14.86 12.12
C ALA A 10 15.87 15.88 11.10
N ALA A 11 16.40 15.89 9.88
CA ALA A 11 15.91 16.74 8.79
C ALA A 11 14.47 16.37 8.40
N GLY A 12 14.14 15.07 8.33
CA GLY A 12 12.79 14.57 8.07
C GLY A 12 11.80 15.00 9.15
N LEU A 13 12.17 14.89 10.42
CA LEU A 13 11.35 15.35 11.56
C LEU A 13 11.16 16.86 11.52
N TRP A 14 12.23 17.64 11.27
CA TRP A 14 12.13 19.09 11.14
C TRP A 14 11.22 19.52 9.98
N LEU A 15 11.35 18.87 8.81
CA LEU A 15 10.51 19.15 7.65
C LEU A 15 9.04 18.79 7.94
N THR A 16 8.78 17.65 8.59
CA THR A 16 7.44 17.22 9.01
C THR A 16 6.83 18.20 10.00
N TRP A 17 7.60 18.71 10.96
CA TRP A 17 7.14 19.75 11.89
C TRP A 17 6.71 21.03 11.17
N LYS A 18 7.52 21.50 10.22
CA LYS A 18 7.23 22.72 9.45
C LYS A 18 6.09 22.52 8.44
N ARG A 19 6.03 21.36 7.80
CA ARG A 19 5.08 21.01 6.73
C ARG A 19 4.50 19.61 6.94
N PRO A 20 3.54 19.45 7.84
CA PRO A 20 3.01 18.13 8.23
C PRO A 20 2.45 17.32 7.05
N PHE A 21 1.85 17.97 6.04
CA PHE A 21 1.36 17.26 4.85
C PHE A 21 2.48 16.57 4.07
N VAL A 22 3.69 17.16 4.04
CA VAL A 22 4.84 16.55 3.36
C VAL A 22 5.36 15.31 4.10
N GLY A 23 5.07 15.20 5.41
CA GLY A 23 5.42 14.05 6.24
C GLY A 23 4.89 12.72 5.68
N ILE A 24 3.71 12.71 5.02
CA ILE A 24 3.21 11.49 4.37
C ILE A 24 4.09 11.09 3.19
N GLY A 25 4.54 12.07 2.40
CA GLY A 25 5.47 11.79 1.29
C GLY A 25 6.80 11.22 1.78
N LEU A 26 7.30 11.73 2.92
CA LEU A 26 8.51 11.20 3.56
C LEU A 26 8.31 9.77 4.08
N LEU A 27 7.15 9.45 4.68
CA LEU A 27 6.83 8.09 5.12
C LEU A 27 6.83 7.12 3.93
N VAL A 28 6.09 7.45 2.87
CA VAL A 28 5.99 6.59 1.69
C VAL A 28 7.35 6.43 1.00
N ALA A 29 8.06 7.54 0.77
CA ALA A 29 9.38 7.53 0.13
C ALA A 29 10.43 6.80 0.98
N GLY A 30 10.44 7.00 2.29
CA GLY A 30 11.38 6.33 3.20
C GLY A 30 11.13 4.84 3.31
N MET A 31 9.87 4.40 3.25
CA MET A 31 9.54 2.97 3.26
C MET A 31 10.05 2.25 2.02
N ALA A 32 10.14 2.94 0.88
CA ALA A 32 10.70 2.38 -0.34
C ALA A 32 12.17 1.90 -0.20
N PHE A 33 12.92 2.47 0.74
CA PHE A 33 14.32 2.11 1.02
C PHE A 33 14.52 1.38 2.35
N HIS A 34 13.49 1.31 3.18
CA HIS A 34 13.57 0.87 4.57
C HIS A 34 14.21 -0.51 4.72
N SER A 35 13.69 -1.50 4.00
CA SER A 35 14.18 -2.89 4.07
C SER A 35 15.63 -3.00 3.65
N PHE A 36 16.00 -2.35 2.55
CA PHE A 36 17.37 -2.35 2.03
C PHE A 36 18.37 -1.70 2.98
N VAL A 37 17.99 -0.56 3.58
CA VAL A 37 18.84 0.11 4.59
C VAL A 37 19.03 -0.77 5.82
N LEU A 38 18.00 -1.43 6.31
CA LEU A 38 18.12 -2.35 7.45
C LEU A 38 18.99 -3.57 7.11
N MET A 39 18.78 -4.16 5.94
CA MET A 39 19.62 -5.27 5.46
C MET A 39 21.10 -4.86 5.44
N TRP A 40 21.39 -3.70 4.87
CA TRP A 40 22.76 -3.18 4.80
C TRP A 40 23.38 -2.89 6.17
N LEU A 41 22.62 -2.33 7.11
CA LEU A 41 23.07 -2.13 8.49
C LEU A 41 23.42 -3.44 9.19
N ILE A 42 22.62 -4.49 8.97
CA ILE A 42 22.89 -5.82 9.53
C ILE A 42 24.13 -6.43 8.88
N HIS A 43 24.25 -6.33 7.55
CA HIS A 43 25.41 -6.83 6.80
C HIS A 43 26.73 -6.24 7.29
N VAL A 44 26.79 -4.95 7.60
CA VAL A 44 28.01 -4.30 8.13
C VAL A 44 28.22 -4.53 9.62
N GLY A 45 27.47 -5.40 10.26
CA GLY A 45 27.64 -5.78 11.67
C GLY A 45 27.14 -4.73 12.67
N THR A 46 26.20 -3.85 12.27
CA THR A 46 25.62 -2.86 13.21
C THR A 46 24.91 -3.58 14.36
N PRO A 47 25.13 -3.18 15.63
CA PRO A 47 24.45 -3.78 16.77
C PRO A 47 22.93 -3.76 16.63
N ALA A 48 22.26 -4.87 17.00
CA ALA A 48 20.81 -5.05 16.84
C ALA A 48 19.99 -3.91 17.47
N VAL A 49 20.43 -3.36 18.61
CA VAL A 49 19.76 -2.21 19.26
C VAL A 49 19.75 -0.98 18.35
N LEU A 50 20.85 -0.68 17.66
CA LEU A 50 20.94 0.44 16.74
C LEU A 50 20.10 0.20 15.47
N VAL A 51 20.09 -1.04 14.95
CA VAL A 51 19.21 -1.41 13.83
C VAL A 51 17.73 -1.20 14.21
N ARG A 52 17.33 -1.63 15.43
CA ARG A 52 15.98 -1.39 15.96
C ARG A 52 15.66 0.10 16.13
N ALA A 53 16.61 0.88 16.60
CA ALA A 53 16.46 2.34 16.73
C ALA A 53 16.26 3.00 15.35
N VAL A 54 17.07 2.62 14.34
CA VAL A 54 16.87 3.07 12.96
C VAL A 54 15.53 2.60 12.43
N GLN A 55 15.10 1.37 12.70
CA GLN A 55 13.78 0.85 12.29
C GLN A 55 12.64 1.74 12.78
N GLY A 56 12.80 2.41 13.93
CA GLY A 56 11.78 3.26 14.58
C GLY A 56 11.59 4.65 13.96
N TRP A 57 12.32 5.05 12.91
CA TRP A 57 12.21 6.40 12.32
C TRP A 57 10.79 6.76 11.88
N LYS A 58 10.04 5.80 11.36
CA LYS A 58 8.67 5.99 10.86
C LYS A 58 7.67 6.22 12.00
N GLU A 59 7.86 5.54 13.13
CA GLU A 59 7.08 5.74 14.34
C GLU A 59 7.27 7.16 14.90
N LEU A 60 8.51 7.69 14.85
CA LEU A 60 8.79 9.07 15.26
C LEU A 60 8.06 10.09 14.38
N ILE A 61 8.06 9.90 13.06
CA ILE A 61 7.30 10.77 12.15
C ILE A 61 5.79 10.64 12.41
N LEU A 62 5.26 9.43 12.60
CA LEU A 62 3.84 9.21 12.91
C LEU A 62 3.44 9.89 14.24
N LEU A 63 4.25 9.75 15.29
CA LEU A 63 4.01 10.41 16.58
C LEU A 63 4.02 11.93 16.43
N LEU A 64 4.96 12.48 15.66
CA LEU A 64 5.02 13.91 15.39
C LEU A 64 3.78 14.39 14.64
N LEU A 65 3.35 13.67 13.59
CA LEU A 65 2.13 13.97 12.84
C LEU A 65 0.89 13.88 13.72
N ALA A 66 0.80 12.86 14.59
CA ALA A 66 -0.29 12.71 15.55
C ALA A 66 -0.33 13.88 16.53
N GLY A 67 0.80 14.29 17.10
CA GLY A 67 0.91 15.46 17.97
C GLY A 67 0.45 16.76 17.29
N VAL A 68 0.84 16.96 16.03
CA VAL A 68 0.39 18.11 15.23
C VAL A 68 -1.11 18.04 14.96
N ALA A 69 -1.65 16.86 14.60
CA ALA A 69 -3.08 16.69 14.35
C ALA A 69 -3.91 16.95 15.61
N ILE A 70 -3.51 16.38 16.76
CA ILE A 70 -4.16 16.60 18.06
C ILE A 70 -4.13 18.09 18.42
N SER A 71 -2.99 18.75 18.25
CA SER A 71 -2.84 20.19 18.51
C SER A 71 -3.78 21.04 17.62
N ARG A 72 -3.96 20.67 16.35
CA ARG A 72 -4.91 21.34 15.44
C ARG A 72 -6.36 21.10 15.86
N ILE A 73 -6.74 19.86 16.16
CA ILE A 73 -8.08 19.51 16.63
C ILE A 73 -8.42 20.31 17.89
N TRP A 74 -7.48 20.39 18.85
CA TRP A 74 -7.70 21.11 20.10
C TRP A 74 -7.90 22.62 19.89
N ARG A 75 -7.07 23.25 19.02
CA ARG A 75 -7.25 24.65 18.63
C ARG A 75 -8.59 24.87 17.93
N SER A 76 -8.90 24.07 16.90
CA SER A 76 -10.16 24.19 16.16
C SER A 76 -11.39 23.96 17.05
N ARG A 77 -11.29 23.14 18.10
CA ARG A 77 -12.35 22.96 19.10
C ARG A 77 -12.54 24.24 19.93
N ARG A 78 -11.44 24.89 20.36
CA ARG A 78 -11.48 26.13 21.08
C ARG A 78 -12.08 27.28 20.26
N ASP A 79 -11.73 27.35 19.00
CA ASP A 79 -12.16 28.42 18.09
C ASP A 79 -13.55 28.13 17.49
N GLY A 80 -14.20 27.03 17.85
CA GLY A 80 -15.49 26.61 17.29
C GLY A 80 -15.44 26.23 15.78
N SER A 81 -14.26 26.13 15.21
CA SER A 81 -14.05 25.83 13.78
C SER A 81 -13.97 24.33 13.48
N LEU A 82 -14.03 23.47 14.50
CA LEU A 82 -13.97 22.02 14.31
C LEU A 82 -15.18 21.53 13.49
N GLY A 83 -14.89 20.94 12.36
CA GLY A 83 -15.93 20.31 11.53
C GLY A 83 -16.59 19.14 12.26
N PRO A 84 -17.90 18.87 12.01
CA PRO A 84 -18.57 17.71 12.59
C PRO A 84 -17.92 16.41 12.10
N LEU A 85 -17.94 15.41 12.99
CA LEU A 85 -17.63 14.06 12.63
C LEU A 85 -18.72 13.52 11.69
N ILE A 86 -18.32 12.85 10.62
CA ILE A 86 -19.21 12.15 9.71
C ILE A 86 -19.39 10.69 10.16
N PRO A 87 -20.40 9.96 9.65
CA PRO A 87 -20.61 8.55 10.01
C PRO A 87 -19.35 7.69 9.85
N THR A 88 -18.56 7.91 8.81
CA THR A 88 -17.28 7.19 8.58
C THR A 88 -16.26 7.45 9.70
N ASP A 89 -16.20 8.67 10.25
CA ASP A 89 -15.32 8.97 11.38
C ASP A 89 -15.72 8.16 12.63
N TRP A 90 -17.01 8.03 12.89
CA TRP A 90 -17.52 7.22 14.00
C TRP A 90 -17.24 5.73 13.81
N LEU A 91 -17.43 5.21 12.61
CA LEU A 91 -17.05 3.81 12.29
C LEU A 91 -15.54 3.59 12.44
N MET A 92 -14.71 4.58 12.07
CA MET A 92 -13.27 4.50 12.25
C MET A 92 -12.85 4.53 13.73
N ILE A 93 -13.55 5.32 14.55
CA ILE A 93 -13.37 5.32 16.02
C ILE A 93 -13.81 3.97 16.61
N ALA A 94 -14.93 3.43 16.15
CA ALA A 94 -15.42 2.12 16.58
C ALA A 94 -14.41 1.01 16.21
N PHE A 95 -13.86 1.04 15.00
CA PHE A 95 -12.82 0.10 14.55
C PHE A 95 -11.54 0.21 15.41
N ALA A 96 -11.09 1.44 15.71
CA ALA A 96 -9.97 1.65 16.62
C ALA A 96 -10.27 1.09 18.02
N GLY A 97 -11.50 1.29 18.52
CA GLY A 97 -11.96 0.73 19.80
C GLY A 97 -11.96 -0.81 19.81
N VAL A 98 -12.41 -1.44 18.73
CA VAL A 98 -12.34 -2.90 18.55
C VAL A 98 -10.88 -3.36 18.56
N ALA A 99 -9.99 -2.70 17.81
CA ALA A 99 -8.57 -3.04 17.80
C ALA A 99 -7.93 -2.99 19.20
N VAL A 100 -8.24 -1.93 19.96
CA VAL A 100 -7.78 -1.79 21.35
C VAL A 100 -8.37 -2.88 22.25
N ALA A 101 -9.67 -3.16 22.13
CA ALA A 101 -10.33 -4.22 22.91
C ALA A 101 -9.66 -5.59 22.66
N TYR A 102 -9.45 -5.96 21.39
CA TYR A 102 -8.77 -7.22 21.04
C TYR A 102 -7.29 -7.28 21.46
N PHE A 103 -6.62 -6.14 21.52
CA PHE A 103 -5.28 -6.08 22.09
C PHE A 103 -5.28 -6.33 23.60
N LEU A 104 -6.29 -5.85 24.34
CA LEU A 104 -6.38 -5.96 25.79
C LEU A 104 -6.97 -7.30 26.25
N VAL A 105 -7.85 -7.93 25.45
CA VAL A 105 -8.46 -9.22 25.80
C VAL A 105 -7.38 -10.31 25.88
N PRO A 106 -7.28 -11.06 26.99
CA PRO A 106 -6.33 -12.15 27.13
C PRO A 106 -6.52 -13.25 26.07
N SER A 107 -5.41 -13.80 25.56
CA SER A 107 -5.43 -14.89 24.58
C SER A 107 -6.17 -16.15 25.08
N SER A 108 -6.22 -16.35 26.41
CA SER A 108 -6.98 -17.43 27.02
C SER A 108 -8.50 -17.32 26.80
N ILE A 109 -9.04 -16.09 26.70
CA ILE A 109 -10.47 -15.87 26.43
C ILE A 109 -10.79 -16.16 24.96
N LEU A 110 -9.87 -15.80 24.05
CA LEU A 110 -9.99 -16.05 22.62
C LEU A 110 -9.54 -17.46 22.21
N HIS A 111 -9.13 -18.28 23.17
CA HIS A 111 -8.57 -19.63 22.95
C HIS A 111 -7.45 -19.66 21.90
N SER A 112 -6.66 -18.58 21.86
CA SER A 112 -5.55 -18.41 20.91
C SER A 112 -4.19 -18.59 21.59
N GLY A 113 -3.25 -19.25 20.90
CA GLY A 113 -1.86 -19.39 21.35
C GLY A 113 -0.98 -18.16 21.13
N ILE A 114 -1.56 -16.98 20.86
CA ILE A 114 -0.85 -15.76 20.48
C ILE A 114 -0.09 -15.19 21.67
N ASN A 115 1.21 -14.99 21.49
CA ASN A 115 2.04 -14.33 22.50
C ASN A 115 1.92 -12.80 22.46
N PHE A 116 2.41 -12.11 23.49
CA PHE A 116 2.31 -10.65 23.59
C PHE A 116 3.01 -9.92 22.44
N SER A 117 4.18 -10.37 21.99
CA SER A 117 4.93 -9.74 20.90
C SER A 117 4.15 -9.81 19.57
N GLN A 118 3.55 -10.97 19.31
CA GLN A 118 2.68 -11.17 18.14
C GLN A 118 1.46 -10.25 18.18
N ARG A 119 0.78 -10.20 19.33
CA ARG A 119 -0.37 -9.28 19.54
C ARG A 119 -0.01 -7.82 19.35
N LEU A 120 1.16 -7.40 19.84
CA LEU A 120 1.64 -6.03 19.70
C LEU A 120 1.90 -5.67 18.23
N VAL A 121 2.51 -6.59 17.47
CA VAL A 121 2.76 -6.38 16.04
C VAL A 121 1.43 -6.32 15.26
N GLY A 122 0.51 -7.27 15.52
CA GLY A 122 -0.81 -7.26 14.88
C GLY A 122 -1.61 -6.01 15.25
N PHE A 123 -1.67 -5.65 16.54
CA PHE A 123 -2.32 -4.42 16.98
C PHE A 123 -1.76 -3.18 16.26
N ARG A 124 -0.44 -3.07 16.15
CA ARG A 124 0.20 -1.96 15.43
C ARG A 124 -0.30 -1.88 13.98
N MET A 125 -0.37 -3.02 13.28
CA MET A 125 -0.82 -3.06 11.88
C MET A 125 -2.27 -2.62 11.74
N VAL A 126 -3.16 -3.14 12.58
CA VAL A 126 -4.58 -2.79 12.58
C VAL A 126 -4.79 -1.33 12.98
N PHE A 127 -4.11 -0.85 14.03
CA PHE A 127 -4.27 0.51 14.56
C PHE A 127 -3.68 1.59 13.66
N LEU A 128 -2.75 1.25 12.76
CA LEU A 128 -2.26 2.18 11.73
C LEU A 128 -3.37 2.66 10.80
N ILE A 129 -4.35 1.85 10.52
CA ILE A 129 -5.49 2.20 9.65
C ILE A 129 -6.23 3.44 10.18
N PRO A 130 -6.83 3.42 11.38
CA PRO A 130 -7.51 4.59 11.93
C PRO A 130 -6.56 5.76 12.21
N LEU A 131 -5.33 5.50 12.65
CA LEU A 131 -4.34 6.55 12.89
C LEU A 131 -4.08 7.33 11.60
N VAL A 132 -3.72 6.67 10.52
CA VAL A 132 -3.37 7.32 9.24
C VAL A 132 -4.59 7.98 8.60
N TYR A 133 -5.78 7.37 8.72
CA TYR A 133 -7.02 8.00 8.29
C TYR A 133 -7.25 9.35 9.00
N PHE A 134 -7.13 9.41 10.34
CA PHE A 134 -7.32 10.67 11.06
C PHE A 134 -6.20 11.67 10.82
N LEU A 135 -4.98 11.24 10.50
CA LEU A 135 -3.94 12.14 10.03
C LEU A 135 -4.34 12.77 8.69
N GLY A 136 -4.78 11.99 7.73
CA GLY A 136 -5.28 12.50 6.44
C GLY A 136 -6.50 13.41 6.59
N ARG A 137 -7.38 13.11 7.55
CA ARG A 137 -8.59 13.88 7.88
C ARG A 137 -8.29 15.29 8.43
N ASN A 138 -7.16 15.46 9.16
CA ASN A 138 -6.84 16.67 9.91
C ASN A 138 -5.60 17.43 9.41
N LEU A 139 -4.78 16.80 8.55
CA LEU A 139 -3.54 17.40 8.05
C LEU A 139 -3.63 17.68 6.56
N GLU A 140 -4.15 18.84 6.21
CA GLU A 140 -4.31 19.28 4.82
C GLU A 140 -3.08 20.00 4.28
N ALA A 141 -2.89 19.91 2.96
CA ALA A 141 -1.91 20.73 2.26
C ALA A 141 -2.29 22.20 2.28
N ARG A 142 -1.34 23.06 2.56
CA ARG A 142 -1.51 24.52 2.58
C ARG A 142 -1.48 25.13 1.19
N SER A 143 -0.88 24.42 0.22
CA SER A 143 -0.69 24.90 -1.14
C SER A 143 -0.50 23.74 -2.13
N ASP A 144 -0.65 24.04 -3.41
CA ASP A 144 -0.35 23.08 -4.48
C ASP A 144 1.13 22.69 -4.53
N ARG A 145 2.03 23.57 -4.04
CA ARG A 145 3.46 23.22 -3.89
C ARG A 145 3.67 22.08 -2.91
N GLU A 146 2.93 22.07 -1.80
CA GLU A 146 3.01 20.95 -0.82
C GLU A 146 2.41 19.66 -1.42
N ARG A 147 1.32 19.74 -2.18
CA ARG A 147 0.74 18.60 -2.89
C ARG A 147 1.72 18.01 -3.90
N LEU A 148 2.33 18.87 -4.73
CA LEU A 148 3.35 18.45 -5.69
C LEU A 148 4.62 17.92 -5.00
N ALA A 149 5.01 18.45 -3.85
CA ALA A 149 6.15 17.93 -3.08
C ALA A 149 5.92 16.47 -2.65
N VAL A 150 4.72 16.11 -2.19
CA VAL A 150 4.37 14.71 -1.88
C VAL A 150 4.45 13.84 -3.12
N VAL A 151 3.90 14.31 -4.25
CA VAL A 151 3.97 13.59 -5.53
C VAL A 151 5.42 13.34 -5.94
N TRP A 152 6.28 14.37 -5.88
CA TRP A 152 7.70 14.24 -6.24
C TRP A 152 8.46 13.31 -5.31
N LEU A 153 8.20 13.39 -3.99
CA LEU A 153 8.83 12.49 -3.01
C LEU A 153 8.46 11.03 -3.28
N THR A 154 7.18 10.76 -3.47
CA THR A 154 6.68 9.38 -3.62
C THR A 154 7.04 8.79 -4.98
N LEU A 155 6.76 9.48 -6.08
CA LEU A 155 7.09 9.01 -7.43
C LEU A 155 8.60 9.05 -7.69
N GLY A 156 9.31 10.04 -7.17
CA GLY A 156 10.77 10.11 -7.28
C GLY A 156 11.45 8.94 -6.57
N ALA A 157 11.02 8.62 -5.35
CA ALA A 157 11.50 7.44 -4.62
C ALA A 157 11.19 6.16 -5.40
N ALA A 158 9.95 5.99 -5.87
CA ALA A 158 9.54 4.84 -6.68
C ALA A 158 10.34 4.73 -7.99
N GLY A 159 10.66 5.86 -8.63
CA GLY A 159 11.52 5.90 -9.81
C GLY A 159 12.95 5.42 -9.53
N VAL A 160 13.55 5.87 -8.41
CA VAL A 160 14.88 5.39 -7.97
C VAL A 160 14.84 3.90 -7.68
N VAL A 161 13.82 3.44 -6.98
CA VAL A 161 13.60 2.01 -6.68
C VAL A 161 13.44 1.19 -7.98
N ALA A 162 12.66 1.70 -8.94
CA ALA A 162 12.49 1.04 -10.23
C ALA A 162 13.81 0.95 -11.01
N LEU A 163 14.58 2.04 -11.08
CA LEU A 163 15.89 2.05 -11.74
C LEU A 163 16.88 1.09 -11.08
N PHE A 164 16.94 1.10 -9.74
CA PHE A 164 17.78 0.14 -9.01
C PHE A 164 17.31 -1.29 -9.25
N GLY A 165 15.99 -1.55 -9.25
CA GLY A 165 15.43 -2.87 -9.51
C GLY A 165 15.76 -3.39 -10.91
N ILE A 166 15.68 -2.54 -11.93
CA ILE A 166 16.10 -2.90 -13.30
C ILE A 166 17.61 -3.20 -13.31
N PHE A 167 18.41 -2.36 -12.69
CA PHE A 167 19.85 -2.58 -12.61
C PHE A 167 20.19 -3.89 -11.87
N GLU A 168 19.58 -4.14 -10.70
CA GLU A 168 19.87 -5.34 -9.92
C GLU A 168 19.44 -6.64 -10.66
N LEU A 169 18.31 -6.58 -11.37
CA LEU A 169 17.79 -7.74 -12.08
C LEU A 169 18.74 -8.20 -13.20
N PHE A 170 19.29 -7.24 -13.98
CA PHE A 170 20.07 -7.57 -15.17
C PHE A 170 21.60 -7.56 -14.96
N PHE A 171 22.09 -6.87 -13.95
CA PHE A 171 23.54 -6.66 -13.76
C PHE A 171 24.09 -7.18 -12.44
N VAL A 172 23.21 -7.46 -11.45
CA VAL A 172 23.64 -7.99 -10.15
C VAL A 172 23.36 -9.49 -10.09
N PRO A 173 24.38 -10.35 -9.94
CA PRO A 173 24.18 -11.77 -9.73
C PRO A 173 23.25 -12.04 -8.56
N THR A 174 22.35 -13.01 -8.70
CA THR A 174 21.36 -13.35 -7.66
C THR A 174 22.04 -13.74 -6.34
N ARG A 175 23.19 -14.41 -6.41
CA ARG A 175 24.01 -14.80 -5.26
C ARG A 175 24.46 -13.60 -4.43
N THR A 176 24.68 -12.44 -5.05
CA THR A 176 25.08 -11.22 -4.37
C THR A 176 24.10 -10.79 -3.27
N TRP A 177 22.82 -11.13 -3.40
CA TRP A 177 21.85 -10.89 -2.34
C TRP A 177 22.15 -11.68 -1.06
N LEU A 178 22.69 -12.90 -1.18
CA LEU A 178 23.16 -13.68 -0.03
C LEU A 178 24.38 -13.00 0.61
N ASP A 179 25.31 -12.55 -0.25
CA ASP A 179 26.52 -11.84 0.21
C ASP A 179 26.16 -10.50 0.88
N TRP A 180 25.10 -9.83 0.45
CA TRP A 180 24.58 -8.61 1.09
C TRP A 180 23.77 -8.87 2.38
N GLY A 181 23.63 -10.11 2.78
CA GLY A 181 23.03 -10.47 4.05
C GLY A 181 21.50 -10.52 4.05
N VAL A 182 20.87 -10.85 2.92
CA VAL A 182 19.41 -10.95 2.86
C VAL A 182 18.85 -11.96 3.86
N ASN A 183 19.53 -13.07 4.09
CA ASN A 183 19.10 -14.10 5.05
C ASN A 183 19.25 -13.65 6.51
N GLN A 184 20.31 -12.88 6.83
CA GLN A 184 20.44 -12.27 8.14
C GLN A 184 19.33 -11.25 8.39
N TYR A 185 18.96 -10.46 7.37
CA TYR A 185 17.85 -9.52 7.44
C TYR A 185 16.52 -10.24 7.65
N THR A 186 16.19 -11.26 6.86
CA THR A 186 14.93 -12.01 7.02
C THR A 186 14.83 -12.67 8.38
N SER A 187 15.91 -13.29 8.87
CA SER A 187 16.00 -13.87 10.21
C SER A 187 15.83 -12.79 11.30
N PHE A 188 16.47 -11.63 11.16
CA PHE A 188 16.29 -10.50 12.07
C PHE A 188 14.83 -9.99 12.10
N MET A 189 14.15 -10.02 10.95
CA MET A 189 12.74 -9.69 10.84
C MET A 189 11.84 -10.80 11.41
N GLY A 190 12.36 -11.99 11.70
CA GLY A 190 11.65 -13.13 12.29
C GLY A 190 11.10 -14.12 11.26
N PHE A 191 11.54 -14.08 10.02
CA PHE A 191 11.25 -15.12 9.05
C PHE A 191 12.27 -16.24 9.18
N THR A 192 11.81 -17.48 9.34
CA THR A 192 12.66 -18.65 9.61
C THR A 192 12.78 -19.58 8.41
N TYR A 193 12.03 -19.34 7.34
CA TYR A 193 12.10 -20.16 6.12
C TYR A 193 12.89 -19.43 5.03
N HIS A 194 13.51 -20.23 4.18
CA HIS A 194 14.21 -19.77 2.99
C HIS A 194 13.71 -20.55 1.78
N GLY A 195 13.46 -19.85 0.71
CA GLY A 195 13.07 -20.43 -0.57
C GLY A 195 14.25 -21.04 -1.32
N PRO A 196 14.09 -21.24 -2.63
CA PRO A 196 15.11 -21.84 -3.48
C PRO A 196 16.47 -21.14 -3.37
N ALA A 197 17.54 -21.91 -3.44
CA ALA A 197 18.93 -21.46 -3.31
C ALA A 197 19.25 -20.72 -1.98
N GLY A 198 18.38 -20.80 -0.95
CA GLY A 198 18.55 -20.12 0.34
C GLY A 198 18.16 -18.63 0.30
N LEU A 199 17.52 -18.18 -0.76
CA LEU A 199 16.96 -16.84 -0.90
C LEU A 199 15.51 -16.79 -0.42
N PRO A 200 14.95 -15.62 -0.12
CA PRO A 200 13.52 -15.50 0.14
C PRO A 200 12.69 -16.08 -1.02
N GLU A 201 11.61 -16.79 -0.70
CA GLU A 201 10.78 -17.50 -1.68
C GLU A 201 10.26 -16.58 -2.79
N ASN A 202 9.91 -15.35 -2.46
CA ASN A 202 9.39 -14.35 -3.39
C ASN A 202 10.39 -13.89 -4.46
N PHE A 203 11.68 -14.25 -4.34
CA PHE A 203 12.69 -13.89 -5.35
C PHE A 203 12.47 -14.62 -6.67
N PHE A 204 11.69 -15.69 -6.64
CA PHE A 204 11.43 -16.50 -7.82
C PHE A 204 9.92 -16.65 -8.07
N LEU A 205 9.59 -16.79 -9.33
CA LEU A 205 8.34 -17.39 -9.78
C LEU A 205 8.66 -18.85 -10.12
N THR A 206 7.98 -19.78 -9.47
CA THR A 206 8.07 -21.21 -9.80
C THR A 206 7.04 -21.54 -10.85
N LEU A 207 7.50 -22.09 -11.99
CA LEU A 207 6.61 -22.59 -13.03
C LEU A 207 6.11 -24.00 -12.69
N PRO A 208 5.04 -24.52 -13.35
CA PRO A 208 4.50 -25.85 -13.07
C PRO A 208 5.51 -27.00 -13.27
N ASP A 209 6.51 -26.82 -14.11
CA ASP A 209 7.60 -27.76 -14.34
C ASP A 209 8.74 -27.67 -13.30
N GLY A 210 8.58 -26.82 -12.27
CA GLY A 210 9.59 -26.58 -11.25
C GLY A 210 10.66 -25.56 -11.66
N THR A 211 10.58 -24.97 -12.85
CA THR A 211 11.54 -23.95 -13.31
C THR A 211 11.39 -22.68 -12.46
N LEU A 212 12.52 -22.15 -12.00
CA LEU A 212 12.58 -20.91 -11.25
C LEU A 212 12.90 -19.74 -12.18
N ILE A 213 12.05 -18.72 -12.15
CA ILE A 213 12.26 -17.46 -12.87
C ILE A 213 12.49 -16.35 -11.87
N ARG A 214 13.64 -15.67 -11.99
CA ARG A 214 13.96 -14.55 -11.12
C ARG A 214 12.99 -13.40 -11.32
N ARG A 215 12.56 -12.81 -10.21
CA ARG A 215 11.71 -11.63 -10.16
C ARG A 215 12.52 -10.43 -9.73
N MET A 216 12.17 -9.25 -10.21
CA MET A 216 12.73 -8.00 -9.71
C MET A 216 12.25 -7.72 -8.29
N VAL A 217 13.15 -7.60 -7.33
CA VAL A 217 12.81 -7.39 -5.90
C VAL A 217 13.16 -5.99 -5.40
N SER A 218 14.18 -5.37 -6.01
CA SER A 218 14.64 -4.01 -5.70
C SER A 218 14.89 -3.76 -4.20
N THR A 219 14.85 -2.51 -3.77
CA THR A 219 15.10 -2.09 -2.38
C THR A 219 14.03 -2.53 -1.39
N TYR A 220 12.86 -2.98 -1.85
CA TYR A 220 11.85 -3.58 -0.99
C TYR A 220 12.25 -4.98 -0.49
N ILE A 221 13.20 -5.64 -1.16
CA ILE A 221 13.57 -7.04 -0.95
C ILE A 221 12.35 -7.96 -1.16
N SER A 222 11.44 -7.51 -1.99
CA SER A 222 10.22 -8.21 -2.35
C SER A 222 9.67 -7.66 -3.66
N PRO A 223 9.28 -8.51 -4.60
CA PRO A 223 8.64 -8.07 -5.84
C PRO A 223 7.25 -7.49 -5.58
N LEU A 224 6.60 -7.88 -4.47
CA LEU A 224 5.27 -7.43 -4.11
C LEU A 224 5.26 -5.98 -3.66
N GLY A 225 6.29 -5.53 -2.91
CA GLY A 225 6.33 -4.17 -2.35
C GLY A 225 6.28 -3.09 -3.41
N ILE A 226 7.07 -3.20 -4.49
CA ILE A 226 7.01 -2.23 -5.60
C ILE A 226 5.69 -2.34 -6.37
N ALA A 227 5.19 -3.57 -6.58
CA ALA A 227 3.96 -3.81 -7.31
C ALA A 227 2.74 -3.20 -6.61
N TYR A 228 2.59 -3.41 -5.30
CA TYR A 228 1.48 -2.88 -4.52
C TYR A 228 1.57 -1.35 -4.33
N THR A 229 2.79 -0.84 -4.15
CA THR A 229 3.00 0.62 -4.10
C THR A 229 2.63 1.27 -5.44
N ALA A 230 2.87 0.59 -6.57
CA ALA A 230 2.50 1.10 -7.89
C ALA A 230 0.99 1.31 -8.04
N ILE A 231 0.15 0.43 -7.48
CA ILE A 231 -1.32 0.54 -7.53
C ILE A 231 -1.80 1.87 -6.93
N VAL A 232 -1.24 2.31 -5.82
CA VAL A 232 -1.63 3.59 -5.20
C VAL A 232 -0.94 4.80 -5.83
N LEU A 233 0.23 4.63 -6.44
CA LEU A 233 0.97 5.70 -7.10
C LEU A 233 0.51 5.95 -8.54
N PHE A 234 -0.02 4.95 -9.24
CA PHE A 234 -0.46 5.09 -10.62
C PHE A 234 -1.62 6.10 -10.77
N PRO A 235 -2.74 6.00 -10.01
CA PRO A 235 -3.80 7.01 -10.07
C PRO A 235 -3.32 8.40 -9.62
N LEU A 236 -2.37 8.48 -8.67
CA LEU A 236 -1.75 9.74 -8.26
C LEU A 236 -0.96 10.37 -9.41
N ALA A 237 -0.15 9.60 -10.13
CA ALA A 237 0.64 10.08 -11.27
C ALA A 237 -0.27 10.54 -12.42
N VAL A 238 -1.24 9.72 -12.81
CA VAL A 238 -2.21 10.04 -13.88
C VAL A 238 -3.01 11.30 -13.51
N ALA A 239 -3.46 11.42 -12.26
CA ALA A 239 -4.18 12.58 -11.79
C ALA A 239 -3.39 13.87 -11.95
N VAL A 240 -2.10 13.87 -11.63
CA VAL A 240 -1.25 15.06 -11.75
C VAL A 240 -0.99 15.41 -13.22
N VAL A 241 -0.73 14.42 -14.08
CA VAL A 241 -0.53 14.64 -15.53
C VAL A 241 -1.78 15.24 -16.18
N ASP A 242 -2.97 14.83 -15.75
CA ASP A 242 -4.24 15.36 -16.27
C ASP A 242 -4.55 16.79 -15.79
N ARG A 243 -3.89 17.25 -14.74
CA ARG A 243 -4.10 18.60 -14.17
C ARG A 243 -3.26 19.65 -14.92
N ARG A 244 -3.58 20.92 -14.69
CA ARG A 244 -2.86 22.06 -15.29
C ARG A 244 -1.50 22.28 -14.61
N VAL A 245 -0.60 21.32 -14.78
CA VAL A 245 0.80 21.44 -14.34
C VAL A 245 1.69 21.83 -15.52
N PRO A 246 2.87 22.45 -15.30
CA PRO A 246 3.83 22.73 -16.36
C PRO A 246 4.16 21.48 -17.16
N GLN A 247 4.28 21.62 -18.49
CA GLN A 247 4.54 20.50 -19.39
C GLN A 247 5.80 19.70 -19.01
N GLN A 248 6.82 20.37 -18.53
CA GLN A 248 8.03 19.71 -18.05
C GLN A 248 7.77 18.81 -16.83
N THR A 249 6.95 19.27 -15.86
CA THR A 249 6.51 18.48 -14.72
C THR A 249 5.74 17.25 -15.18
N ALA A 250 4.78 17.43 -16.10
CA ALA A 250 3.99 16.32 -16.64
C ALA A 250 4.87 15.28 -17.35
N ARG A 251 5.89 15.71 -18.11
CA ARG A 251 6.84 14.80 -18.79
C ARG A 251 7.64 13.96 -17.79
N TRP A 252 8.19 14.58 -16.75
CA TRP A 252 8.95 13.85 -15.74
C TRP A 252 8.08 12.84 -14.98
N ILE A 253 6.85 13.23 -14.62
CA ILE A 253 5.90 12.32 -13.95
C ILE A 253 5.53 11.16 -14.89
N ALA A 254 5.33 11.42 -16.17
CA ALA A 254 5.08 10.36 -17.15
C ALA A 254 6.26 9.39 -17.28
N ILE A 255 7.50 9.89 -17.27
CA ILE A 255 8.70 9.04 -17.27
C ILE A 255 8.75 8.16 -16.01
N LEU A 256 8.54 8.75 -14.82
CA LEU A 256 8.53 8.01 -13.56
C LEU A 256 7.41 6.96 -13.53
N MET A 257 6.23 7.29 -14.06
CA MET A 257 5.12 6.35 -14.21
C MET A 257 5.48 5.20 -15.15
N THR A 258 6.14 5.46 -16.27
CA THR A 258 6.59 4.43 -17.22
C THR A 258 7.60 3.49 -16.56
N LEU A 259 8.58 4.04 -15.83
CA LEU A 259 9.55 3.25 -15.06
C LEU A 259 8.86 2.38 -14.00
N LEU A 260 7.85 2.92 -13.34
CA LEU A 260 7.09 2.17 -12.33
C LEU A 260 6.29 1.02 -12.95
N ILE A 261 5.63 1.24 -14.09
CA ILE A 261 4.91 0.18 -14.83
C ILE A 261 5.88 -0.92 -15.29
N LEU A 262 7.04 -0.52 -15.83
CA LEU A 262 8.09 -1.48 -16.21
C LEU A 262 8.58 -2.29 -15.01
N ALA A 263 8.76 -1.64 -13.87
CA ALA A 263 9.16 -2.31 -12.63
C ALA A 263 8.12 -3.35 -12.17
N VAL A 264 6.82 -3.01 -12.26
CA VAL A 264 5.73 -3.98 -11.97
C VAL A 264 5.76 -5.15 -12.94
N ALA A 265 5.98 -4.90 -14.22
CA ALA A 265 6.10 -5.96 -15.22
C ALA A 265 7.26 -6.90 -14.90
N LEU A 266 8.46 -6.37 -14.59
CA LEU A 266 9.65 -7.15 -14.25
C LEU A 266 9.53 -7.83 -12.88
N SER A 267 8.68 -7.35 -11.98
CA SER A 267 8.36 -8.06 -10.73
C SER A 267 7.51 -9.30 -10.94
N ILE A 268 6.95 -9.49 -12.14
CA ILE A 268 6.06 -10.61 -12.54
C ILE A 268 4.89 -10.77 -11.54
N THR A 269 4.39 -9.67 -11.00
CA THR A 269 3.23 -9.68 -10.12
C THR A 269 1.97 -9.53 -10.98
N ARG A 270 1.47 -10.66 -11.51
CA ARG A 270 0.40 -10.73 -12.52
C ARG A 270 -0.86 -10.00 -12.10
N LEU A 271 -1.29 -10.18 -10.84
CA LEU A 271 -2.48 -9.53 -10.32
C LEU A 271 -2.33 -7.99 -10.27
N ALA A 272 -1.14 -7.48 -9.95
CA ALA A 272 -0.88 -6.05 -9.98
C ALA A 272 -0.91 -5.48 -11.40
N LEU A 273 -0.42 -6.22 -12.41
CA LEU A 273 -0.54 -5.82 -13.81
C LEU A 273 -2.01 -5.74 -14.24
N LEU A 274 -2.83 -6.73 -13.88
CA LEU A 274 -4.28 -6.70 -14.14
C LEU A 274 -4.96 -5.53 -13.42
N ALA A 275 -4.58 -5.26 -12.18
CA ALA A 275 -5.09 -4.12 -11.42
C ALA A 275 -4.74 -2.78 -12.10
N LEU A 276 -3.51 -2.59 -12.59
CA LEU A 276 -3.11 -1.39 -13.35
C LEU A 276 -3.92 -1.20 -14.65
N VAL A 277 -4.22 -2.29 -15.37
CA VAL A 277 -5.12 -2.23 -16.54
C VAL A 277 -6.52 -1.78 -16.11
N GLY A 278 -7.07 -2.38 -15.06
CA GLY A 278 -8.37 -2.00 -14.50
C GLY A 278 -8.39 -0.53 -14.06
N GLU A 279 -7.34 -0.06 -13.39
CA GLU A 279 -7.19 1.35 -13.00
C GLU A 279 -7.12 2.29 -14.20
N ALA A 280 -6.40 1.94 -15.25
CA ALA A 280 -6.35 2.73 -16.48
C ALA A 280 -7.75 2.87 -17.12
N VAL A 281 -8.53 1.79 -17.14
CA VAL A 281 -9.93 1.82 -17.62
C VAL A 281 -10.78 2.73 -16.73
N LEU A 282 -10.69 2.58 -15.41
CA LEU A 282 -11.44 3.41 -14.45
C LEU A 282 -11.05 4.89 -14.57
N LEU A 283 -9.75 5.19 -14.67
CA LEU A 283 -9.25 6.54 -14.85
C LEU A 283 -9.77 7.14 -16.18
N TRP A 284 -9.78 6.35 -17.24
CA TRP A 284 -10.39 6.79 -18.51
C TRP A 284 -11.88 7.09 -18.36
N LEU A 285 -12.63 6.24 -17.66
CA LEU A 285 -14.07 6.45 -17.42
C LEU A 285 -14.34 7.71 -16.59
N PHE A 286 -13.48 8.02 -15.60
CA PHE A 286 -13.62 9.23 -14.77
C PHE A 286 -13.15 10.51 -15.48
N LEU A 287 -11.98 10.47 -16.09
CA LEU A 287 -11.31 11.65 -16.62
C LEU A 287 -11.66 11.91 -18.09
N ARG A 288 -12.16 10.90 -18.81
CA ARG A 288 -12.58 10.99 -20.22
C ARG A 288 -11.48 11.52 -21.17
N ARG A 289 -10.21 11.20 -20.90
CA ARG A 289 -9.07 11.62 -21.70
C ARG A 289 -8.64 10.53 -22.66
N ALA A 290 -8.52 10.86 -23.97
CA ALA A 290 -8.14 9.91 -25.00
C ALA A 290 -6.76 9.30 -24.78
N TRP A 291 -5.78 10.05 -24.22
CA TRP A 291 -4.45 9.52 -23.92
C TRP A 291 -4.47 8.42 -22.85
N ILE A 292 -5.42 8.48 -21.89
CA ILE A 292 -5.59 7.43 -20.88
C ILE A 292 -6.17 6.17 -21.52
N ALA A 293 -7.13 6.32 -22.46
CA ALA A 293 -7.62 5.18 -23.22
C ALA A 293 -6.50 4.48 -24.00
N GLY A 294 -5.54 5.25 -24.53
CA GLY A 294 -4.34 4.71 -25.19
C GLY A 294 -3.37 3.98 -24.26
N LEU A 295 -3.39 4.24 -22.93
CA LEU A 295 -2.57 3.49 -21.97
C LEU A 295 -3.03 2.04 -21.82
N VAL A 296 -4.34 1.75 -21.95
CA VAL A 296 -4.88 0.40 -21.74
C VAL A 296 -4.21 -0.64 -22.66
N PRO A 297 -4.22 -0.49 -24.00
CA PRO A 297 -3.54 -1.43 -24.87
C PRO A 297 -2.03 -1.45 -24.65
N VAL A 298 -1.40 -0.32 -24.32
CA VAL A 298 0.04 -0.27 -24.02
C VAL A 298 0.35 -1.09 -22.76
N LEU A 299 -0.45 -0.98 -21.71
CA LEU A 299 -0.30 -1.77 -20.48
C LEU A 299 -0.51 -3.27 -20.75
N VAL A 300 -1.53 -3.63 -21.53
CA VAL A 300 -1.80 -5.03 -21.89
C VAL A 300 -0.65 -5.61 -22.72
N VAL A 301 -0.26 -4.93 -23.79
CA VAL A 301 0.83 -5.38 -24.66
C VAL A 301 2.16 -5.38 -23.89
N GLY A 302 2.43 -4.32 -23.10
CA GLY A 302 3.63 -4.24 -22.27
C GLY A 302 3.71 -5.36 -21.24
N ALA A 303 2.60 -5.72 -20.60
CA ALA A 303 2.51 -6.84 -19.68
C ALA A 303 2.79 -8.19 -20.37
N LEU A 304 2.18 -8.41 -21.53
CA LEU A 304 2.42 -9.62 -22.33
C LEU A 304 3.87 -9.71 -22.79
N LEU A 305 4.43 -8.62 -23.33
CA LEU A 305 5.83 -8.57 -23.76
C LEU A 305 6.81 -8.72 -22.59
N ALA A 306 6.50 -8.22 -21.40
CA ALA A 306 7.33 -8.40 -20.23
C ALA A 306 7.30 -9.84 -19.72
N ILE A 307 6.15 -10.49 -19.72
CA ILE A 307 6.01 -11.86 -19.22
C ILE A 307 6.65 -12.86 -20.17
N PHE A 308 6.30 -12.84 -21.47
CA PHE A 308 6.76 -13.87 -22.42
C PHE A 308 8.25 -13.76 -22.82
N PRO A 309 8.79 -12.60 -23.26
CA PRO A 309 10.22 -12.49 -23.51
C PRO A 309 11.07 -12.58 -22.25
N TYR A 310 10.56 -12.13 -21.09
CA TYR A 310 11.28 -12.22 -19.85
C TYR A 310 11.57 -13.66 -19.44
N THR A 311 10.61 -14.58 -19.63
CA THR A 311 10.83 -16.00 -19.34
C THR A 311 11.94 -16.63 -20.22
N THR A 312 12.21 -16.06 -21.38
CA THR A 312 13.34 -16.48 -22.24
C THR A 312 14.67 -15.85 -21.85
N ILE A 313 14.65 -14.66 -21.25
CA ILE A 313 15.85 -13.89 -20.83
C ILE A 313 16.29 -14.26 -19.42
N ALA A 314 15.35 -14.49 -18.49
CA ALA A 314 15.61 -14.79 -17.08
C ALA A 314 16.65 -15.92 -16.87
N PRO A 315 16.61 -17.03 -17.61
CA PRO A 315 17.64 -18.06 -17.52
C PRO A 315 19.07 -17.56 -17.76
N ALA A 316 19.24 -16.55 -18.59
CA ALA A 316 20.57 -15.98 -18.84
C ALA A 316 21.05 -15.09 -17.68
N VAL A 317 20.12 -14.49 -16.94
CA VAL A 317 20.39 -13.63 -15.78
C VAL A 317 20.77 -14.47 -14.56
N ASP A 318 20.18 -15.64 -14.39
CA ASP A 318 20.37 -16.50 -13.20
C ASP A 318 21.34 -17.68 -13.41
N ARG A 319 22.21 -17.60 -14.40
CA ARG A 319 23.22 -18.64 -14.67
C ARG A 319 24.11 -18.95 -13.48
N ASP A 320 24.32 -18.01 -12.60
CA ASP A 320 25.15 -18.11 -11.39
C ASP A 320 24.58 -19.06 -10.33
N LEU A 321 23.29 -19.36 -10.35
CA LEU A 321 22.66 -20.28 -9.41
C LEU A 321 22.56 -21.73 -9.91
N GLY A 322 22.83 -21.99 -11.18
CA GLY A 322 22.74 -23.32 -11.80
C GLY A 322 21.30 -23.91 -11.80
N THR A 323 20.30 -23.10 -11.48
CA THR A 323 18.92 -23.55 -11.24
C THR A 323 18.01 -23.48 -12.46
N VAL A 324 18.56 -23.14 -13.64
CA VAL A 324 17.75 -22.78 -14.78
C VAL A 324 17.57 -23.94 -15.74
N ASN A 325 16.47 -24.64 -15.64
CA ASN A 325 15.90 -25.40 -16.74
C ASN A 325 15.14 -24.43 -17.66
N ARG A 326 15.30 -24.58 -18.97
CA ARG A 326 14.57 -23.75 -19.94
C ARG A 326 13.10 -24.15 -19.90
N PRO A 327 12.16 -23.24 -19.61
CA PRO A 327 10.76 -23.56 -19.75
C PRO A 327 10.45 -23.86 -21.20
N GLY A 328 9.88 -25.02 -21.47
CA GLY A 328 9.16 -25.23 -22.72
C GLY A 328 8.01 -24.23 -22.77
N LEU A 329 7.69 -23.68 -23.92
CA LEU A 329 6.64 -22.67 -24.18
C LEU A 329 5.20 -23.16 -23.89
N GLN A 330 5.00 -24.08 -22.96
CA GLN A 330 3.70 -24.65 -22.61
C GLN A 330 3.06 -23.83 -21.47
N TRP A 331 2.56 -22.66 -21.80
CA TRP A 331 1.70 -21.89 -20.93
C TRP A 331 0.22 -22.20 -21.24
N GLY A 332 -0.33 -23.19 -20.56
CA GLY A 332 -1.77 -23.30 -20.41
C GLY A 332 -2.18 -22.56 -19.14
N LEU A 333 -3.12 -21.61 -19.21
CA LEU A 333 -3.77 -21.00 -18.04
C LEU A 333 -4.40 -22.06 -17.10
N SER A 334 -4.65 -23.26 -17.60
CA SER A 334 -5.19 -24.42 -16.88
C SER A 334 -4.21 -25.03 -15.86
N ASP A 335 -2.90 -24.83 -16.03
CA ASP A 335 -1.85 -25.46 -15.22
C ASP A 335 -1.17 -24.49 -14.25
N ASP A 336 -1.76 -23.31 -14.01
CA ASP A 336 -1.24 -22.33 -13.07
C ASP A 336 -1.45 -22.82 -11.62
N SER A 337 -0.43 -23.49 -11.07
CA SER A 337 -0.40 -23.98 -9.68
C SER A 337 -0.64 -22.84 -8.69
N SER A 338 -0.05 -21.66 -8.92
CA SER A 338 -0.18 -20.50 -8.07
C SER A 338 -1.62 -19.98 -8.00
N ALA A 339 -2.35 -19.88 -9.12
CA ALA A 339 -3.75 -19.43 -9.09
C ALA A 339 -4.65 -20.46 -8.37
N ARG A 340 -4.37 -21.74 -8.52
CA ARG A 340 -5.08 -22.82 -7.83
C ARG A 340 -4.78 -22.81 -6.32
N GLU A 341 -3.54 -22.60 -5.92
CA GLU A 341 -3.12 -22.49 -4.53
C GLU A 341 -3.80 -21.28 -3.85
N HIS A 342 -3.70 -20.08 -4.44
CA HIS A 342 -4.36 -18.88 -3.88
C HIS A 342 -5.89 -19.04 -3.78
N SER A 343 -6.53 -19.70 -4.74
CA SER A 343 -7.98 -19.98 -4.63
C SER A 343 -8.28 -20.98 -3.50
N GLY A 344 -7.42 -21.98 -3.31
CA GLY A 344 -7.50 -22.92 -2.19
C GLY A 344 -7.31 -22.21 -0.85
N TYR A 345 -6.39 -21.29 -0.76
CA TYR A 345 -6.10 -20.48 0.44
C TYR A 345 -7.30 -19.61 0.82
N LEU A 346 -7.91 -18.91 -0.12
CA LEU A 346 -9.13 -18.14 0.14
C LEU A 346 -10.26 -18.99 0.70
N ILE A 347 -10.46 -20.21 0.19
CA ILE A 347 -11.49 -21.13 0.70
C ILE A 347 -11.14 -21.59 2.11
N GLN A 348 -9.88 -21.83 2.43
CA GLN A 348 -9.44 -22.23 3.76
C GLN A 348 -9.63 -21.09 4.77
N ASP A 349 -9.21 -19.87 4.41
CA ASP A 349 -9.38 -18.68 5.24
C ASP A 349 -10.87 -18.40 5.51
N LEU A 350 -11.71 -18.47 4.47
CA LEU A 350 -13.16 -18.29 4.63
C LEU A 350 -13.79 -19.36 5.54
N LYS A 351 -13.41 -20.63 5.40
CA LYS A 351 -13.88 -21.70 6.30
C LYS A 351 -13.44 -21.46 7.73
N PHE A 352 -12.21 -20.98 7.91
CA PHE A 352 -11.70 -20.63 9.22
C PHE A 352 -12.54 -19.52 9.86
N ASP A 353 -12.78 -18.42 9.15
CA ASP A 353 -13.54 -17.25 9.64
C ASP A 353 -14.98 -17.60 9.97
N LEU A 354 -15.61 -18.49 9.18
CA LEU A 354 -16.95 -18.99 9.47
C LEU A 354 -17.01 -19.81 10.77
N GLY A 355 -15.94 -20.53 11.09
CA GLY A 355 -15.80 -21.30 12.33
C GLY A 355 -15.42 -20.48 13.56
N HIS A 356 -14.85 -19.27 13.36
CA HIS A 356 -14.31 -18.42 14.43
C HIS A 356 -14.91 -17.01 14.43
N PRO A 357 -16.21 -16.85 14.72
CA PRO A 357 -16.90 -15.55 14.62
C PRO A 357 -16.33 -14.46 15.53
N LEU A 358 -15.65 -14.84 16.61
CA LEU A 358 -14.96 -13.92 17.51
C LEU A 358 -13.52 -13.63 17.09
N GLY A 359 -12.97 -14.33 16.09
CA GLY A 359 -11.56 -14.24 15.75
C GLY A 359 -10.63 -14.77 16.84
N LEU A 360 -9.31 -14.72 16.58
CA LEU A 360 -8.29 -15.22 17.50
C LEU A 360 -7.50 -14.13 18.24
N GLY A 361 -7.71 -12.87 17.88
CA GLY A 361 -6.96 -11.73 18.43
C GLY A 361 -5.95 -11.15 17.44
N THR A 362 -5.57 -9.88 17.66
CA THR A 362 -4.66 -9.15 16.77
C THR A 362 -3.34 -9.91 16.58
N GLY A 363 -2.96 -10.13 15.33
CA GLY A 363 -1.73 -10.80 14.93
C GLY A 363 -1.83 -12.30 14.72
N ALA A 364 -3.05 -12.88 14.81
CA ALA A 364 -3.27 -14.29 14.50
C ALA A 364 -3.02 -14.60 13.02
N SER A 365 -3.36 -13.68 12.12
CA SER A 365 -3.14 -13.78 10.68
C SER A 365 -1.71 -13.45 10.24
N THR A 366 -0.82 -13.04 11.15
CA THR A 366 0.52 -12.60 10.78
C THR A 366 1.42 -13.78 10.41
N ILE A 367 1.75 -13.93 9.14
CA ILE A 367 2.60 -15.01 8.58
C ILE A 367 3.95 -15.13 9.33
N ARG A 368 4.55 -14.01 9.71
CA ARG A 368 5.81 -13.96 10.47
C ARG A 368 5.82 -14.83 11.73
N TYR A 369 4.68 -15.05 12.37
CA TYR A 369 4.55 -15.80 13.60
C TYR A 369 3.94 -17.19 13.43
N GLY A 370 3.92 -17.69 12.18
CA GLY A 370 3.38 -19.02 11.89
C GLY A 370 1.87 -19.05 11.82
N ASN A 371 1.28 -17.98 11.36
CA ASN A 371 -0.12 -17.84 10.95
C ASN A 371 -1.10 -18.85 11.57
N LEU A 372 -2.00 -18.39 12.42
CA LEU A 372 -3.03 -19.23 13.07
C LEU A 372 -4.40 -19.14 12.35
N VAL A 373 -4.54 -18.25 11.37
CA VAL A 373 -5.76 -18.00 10.60
C VAL A 373 -5.59 -18.58 9.20
N GLY A 374 -6.14 -19.77 8.96
CA GLY A 374 -6.08 -20.39 7.64
C GLY A 374 -4.67 -20.36 7.05
N THR A 375 -4.47 -19.66 5.94
CA THR A 375 -3.16 -19.40 5.33
C THR A 375 -2.63 -17.99 5.65
N GLY A 376 -3.51 -17.06 6.07
CA GLY A 376 -3.19 -15.68 6.41
C GLY A 376 -2.74 -14.81 5.24
N GLU A 377 -2.99 -15.25 4.02
CA GLU A 377 -2.56 -14.50 2.83
C GLU A 377 -3.50 -13.33 2.51
N SER A 378 -4.80 -13.44 2.82
CA SER A 378 -5.78 -12.40 2.56
C SER A 378 -5.76 -11.29 3.63
N ALA A 379 -5.54 -10.05 3.23
CA ALA A 379 -5.68 -8.90 4.13
C ALA A 379 -7.12 -8.70 4.63
N VAL A 380 -8.12 -9.05 3.81
CA VAL A 380 -9.54 -8.96 4.19
C VAL A 380 -9.90 -10.07 5.17
N LEU A 381 -9.67 -11.34 4.79
CA LEU A 381 -10.00 -12.48 5.64
C LEU A 381 -9.13 -12.50 6.91
N GLY A 382 -7.85 -12.08 6.82
CA GLY A 382 -7.01 -11.90 7.99
C GLY A 382 -7.59 -10.94 9.03
N MET A 383 -8.30 -9.87 8.61
CA MET A 383 -9.00 -8.98 9.54
C MET A 383 -10.22 -9.66 10.19
N PHE A 384 -10.92 -10.55 9.48
CA PHE A 384 -11.98 -11.38 10.10
C PHE A 384 -11.38 -12.38 11.07
N GLY A 385 -10.30 -13.06 10.71
CA GLY A 385 -9.61 -14.00 11.58
C GLY A 385 -9.01 -13.36 12.83
N ASP A 386 -8.46 -12.14 12.72
CA ASP A 386 -7.89 -11.41 13.86
C ASP A 386 -8.97 -10.81 14.78
N LEU A 387 -9.96 -10.11 14.20
CA LEU A 387 -10.91 -9.26 14.93
C LEU A 387 -12.34 -9.80 14.93
N GLY A 388 -12.56 -11.01 14.44
CA GLY A 388 -13.88 -11.60 14.29
C GLY A 388 -14.76 -10.87 13.28
N TRP A 389 -16.01 -11.28 13.19
CA TRP A 389 -16.94 -10.73 12.20
C TRP A 389 -17.26 -9.26 12.39
N ILE A 390 -17.26 -8.77 13.65
CA ILE A 390 -17.53 -7.35 13.93
C ILE A 390 -16.34 -6.51 13.43
N GLY A 391 -15.11 -6.87 13.80
CA GLY A 391 -13.93 -6.11 13.38
C GLY A 391 -13.66 -6.20 11.88
N GLY A 392 -13.75 -7.41 11.30
CA GLY A 392 -13.61 -7.62 9.86
C GLY A 392 -14.70 -6.91 9.05
N GLY A 393 -15.97 -6.96 9.53
CA GLY A 393 -17.08 -6.26 8.91
C GLY A 393 -16.93 -4.73 8.96
N LEU A 394 -16.46 -4.18 10.08
CA LEU A 394 -16.14 -2.75 10.20
C LEU A 394 -15.01 -2.36 9.24
N TYR A 395 -13.93 -3.16 9.20
CA TYR A 395 -12.83 -2.93 8.26
C TYR A 395 -13.31 -2.91 6.81
N LEU A 396 -14.04 -3.93 6.37
CA LEU A 396 -14.53 -4.01 4.99
C LEU A 396 -15.47 -2.83 4.67
N THR A 397 -16.36 -2.48 5.60
CA THR A 397 -17.24 -1.31 5.46
C THR A 397 -16.44 -0.02 5.30
N LEU A 398 -15.41 0.19 6.12
CA LEU A 398 -14.54 1.37 6.04
C LEU A 398 -13.76 1.43 4.74
N TYR A 399 -13.29 0.29 4.27
CA TYR A 399 -12.60 0.18 2.99
C TYR A 399 -13.51 0.58 1.83
N LEU A 400 -14.73 0.03 1.78
CA LEU A 400 -15.71 0.37 0.75
C LEU A 400 -16.18 1.83 0.85
N LEU A 401 -16.32 2.37 2.07
CA LEU A 401 -16.63 3.80 2.26
C LEU A 401 -15.50 4.72 1.78
N ALA A 402 -14.23 4.33 1.93
CA ALA A 402 -13.11 5.10 1.38
C ALA A 402 -13.22 5.22 -0.16
N ILE A 403 -13.50 4.12 -0.85
CA ILE A 403 -13.76 4.09 -2.29
C ILE A 403 -14.98 4.95 -2.65
N TRP A 404 -16.07 4.78 -1.92
CA TRP A 404 -17.32 5.52 -2.15
C TRP A 404 -17.15 7.03 -1.97
N HIS A 405 -16.47 7.48 -0.92
CA HIS A 405 -16.18 8.91 -0.72
C HIS A 405 -15.31 9.47 -1.84
N GLY A 406 -14.31 8.70 -2.31
CA GLY A 406 -13.51 9.07 -3.46
C GLY A 406 -14.37 9.27 -4.70
N TRP A 407 -15.17 8.28 -5.06
CA TRP A 407 -16.08 8.32 -6.20
C TRP A 407 -17.08 9.48 -6.11
N ARG A 408 -17.71 9.68 -4.96
CA ARG A 408 -18.66 10.77 -4.72
C ARG A 408 -18.00 12.14 -4.87
N THR A 409 -16.82 12.33 -4.30
CA THR A 409 -16.06 13.59 -4.38
C THR A 409 -15.71 13.91 -5.82
N LEU A 410 -15.24 12.94 -6.59
CA LEU A 410 -14.91 13.09 -8.01
C LEU A 410 -16.13 13.48 -8.86
N ARG A 411 -17.32 12.92 -8.56
CA ARG A 411 -18.56 13.28 -9.26
C ARG A 411 -19.06 14.68 -8.95
N MET A 412 -18.81 15.18 -7.73
CA MET A 412 -19.21 16.52 -7.31
C MET A 412 -18.22 17.60 -7.75
N SER A 413 -16.99 17.23 -8.05
CA SER A 413 -15.96 18.15 -8.46
C SER A 413 -16.17 18.60 -9.90
N ARG A 414 -16.20 19.92 -10.11
CA ARG A 414 -16.36 20.55 -11.44
C ARG A 414 -15.05 21.03 -12.04
N LYS A 415 -13.96 21.02 -11.29
CA LYS A 415 -12.67 21.62 -11.71
C LYS A 415 -11.54 20.62 -11.50
N ALA A 416 -10.76 20.41 -12.54
CA ALA A 416 -9.50 19.69 -12.47
C ALA A 416 -8.53 20.45 -11.53
N SER A 417 -8.39 20.00 -10.28
CA SER A 417 -7.49 20.59 -9.28
C SER A 417 -6.60 19.50 -8.64
N LEU A 418 -5.47 19.92 -8.09
CA LEU A 418 -4.60 19.01 -7.36
C LEU A 418 -5.24 18.47 -6.05
N GLU A 419 -6.36 19.04 -5.62
CA GLU A 419 -7.14 18.53 -4.47
C GLU A 419 -7.81 17.19 -4.78
N GLU A 420 -8.12 16.90 -6.05
CA GLU A 420 -8.76 15.67 -6.48
C GLU A 420 -7.80 14.47 -6.57
N VAL A 421 -6.50 14.70 -6.40
CA VAL A 421 -5.49 13.63 -6.44
C VAL A 421 -5.76 12.58 -5.37
N MET A 422 -6.05 13.00 -4.13
CA MET A 422 -6.35 12.06 -3.04
C MET A 422 -7.67 11.30 -3.25
N PRO A 423 -8.78 11.93 -3.68
CA PRO A 423 -9.98 11.20 -4.11
C PRO A 423 -9.74 10.17 -5.21
N LEU A 424 -8.86 10.44 -6.19
CA LEU A 424 -8.51 9.44 -7.21
C LEU A 424 -7.72 8.27 -6.63
N VAL A 425 -6.77 8.52 -5.74
CA VAL A 425 -6.04 7.46 -5.02
C VAL A 425 -7.01 6.62 -4.19
N ALA A 426 -7.91 7.25 -3.42
CA ALA A 426 -8.87 6.52 -2.57
C ALA A 426 -9.87 5.70 -3.41
N CYS A 427 -10.36 6.23 -4.53
CA CYS A 427 -11.34 5.56 -5.38
C CYS A 427 -10.69 4.52 -6.29
N VAL A 428 -9.82 4.97 -7.20
CA VAL A 428 -9.25 4.12 -8.25
C VAL A 428 -8.19 3.19 -7.66
N GLY A 429 -7.25 3.73 -6.87
CA GLY A 429 -6.26 2.92 -6.17
C GLY A 429 -6.90 1.93 -5.19
N GLY A 430 -7.99 2.33 -4.49
CA GLY A 430 -8.76 1.43 -3.64
C GLY A 430 -9.41 0.29 -4.42
N LEU A 431 -9.97 0.54 -5.60
CA LEU A 431 -10.52 -0.51 -6.45
C LEU A 431 -9.42 -1.43 -7.01
N GLY A 432 -8.27 -0.87 -7.41
CA GLY A 432 -7.12 -1.65 -7.84
C GLY A 432 -6.56 -2.55 -6.73
N LEU A 433 -6.48 -2.04 -5.49
CA LEU A 433 -6.05 -2.82 -4.34
C LEU A 433 -7.05 -3.89 -3.91
N PHE A 434 -8.36 -3.76 -4.22
CA PHE A 434 -9.38 -4.66 -3.68
C PHE A 434 -9.11 -6.13 -4.03
N ALA A 435 -8.81 -6.41 -5.29
CA ALA A 435 -8.47 -7.78 -5.70
C ALA A 435 -7.19 -8.29 -5.00
N ILE A 436 -6.23 -7.41 -4.77
CA ILE A 436 -4.96 -7.75 -4.11
C ILE A 436 -5.18 -8.00 -2.62
N THR A 437 -6.01 -7.20 -1.94
CA THR A 437 -6.33 -7.40 -0.52
C THR A 437 -7.06 -8.72 -0.25
N MET A 438 -7.71 -9.29 -1.25
CA MET A 438 -8.31 -10.62 -1.14
C MET A 438 -7.29 -11.75 -1.17
N THR A 439 -6.13 -11.55 -1.80
CA THR A 439 -5.13 -12.61 -2.08
C THR A 439 -3.77 -12.36 -1.44
N SER A 440 -3.59 -11.24 -0.75
CA SER A 440 -2.31 -10.87 -0.12
C SER A 440 -2.51 -9.95 1.07
N ASP A 441 -1.64 -10.08 2.08
CA ASP A 441 -1.53 -9.13 3.20
C ASP A 441 -0.85 -7.84 2.75
N VAL A 442 -1.60 -7.02 1.99
CA VAL A 442 -1.10 -5.77 1.41
C VAL A 442 -0.80 -4.70 2.46
N TRP A 443 -1.38 -4.80 3.66
CA TRP A 443 -1.17 -3.80 4.72
C TRP A 443 0.18 -3.96 5.41
N GLY A 444 0.85 -5.09 5.22
CA GLY A 444 2.25 -5.27 5.56
C GLY A 444 3.18 -4.31 4.79
N ASP A 445 2.80 -3.89 3.58
CA ASP A 445 3.47 -2.85 2.82
C ASP A 445 3.06 -1.46 3.29
N LEU A 446 3.81 -0.93 4.25
CA LEU A 446 3.47 0.35 4.90
C LEU A 446 3.39 1.54 3.95
N SER A 447 4.10 1.53 2.80
CA SER A 447 3.94 2.57 1.76
C SER A 447 2.49 2.66 1.28
N VAL A 448 1.86 1.50 1.05
CA VAL A 448 0.46 1.39 0.61
C VAL A 448 -0.47 1.84 1.73
N THR A 449 -0.28 1.30 2.94
CA THR A 449 -1.08 1.64 4.13
C THR A 449 -1.08 3.12 4.40
N TYR A 450 0.09 3.77 4.38
CA TYR A 450 0.19 5.20 4.62
C TYR A 450 -0.51 6.03 3.54
N LEU A 451 -0.27 5.73 2.26
CA LEU A 451 -0.82 6.55 1.20
C LEU A 451 -2.32 6.35 1.04
N PHE A 452 -2.80 5.11 1.06
CA PHE A 452 -4.22 4.79 0.84
C PHE A 452 -5.09 5.34 1.99
N TRP A 453 -4.77 5.02 3.24
CA TRP A 453 -5.60 5.46 4.37
C TRP A 453 -5.50 6.97 4.65
N TRP A 454 -4.36 7.58 4.34
CA TRP A 454 -4.27 9.04 4.31
C TRP A 454 -5.18 9.63 3.23
N ALA A 455 -5.15 9.10 2.02
CA ALA A 455 -6.01 9.55 0.93
C ALA A 455 -7.50 9.38 1.28
N ALA A 456 -7.88 8.29 1.94
CA ALA A 456 -9.23 8.06 2.44
C ALA A 456 -9.67 9.16 3.43
N GLY A 457 -8.83 9.50 4.41
CA GLY A 457 -9.10 10.56 5.39
C GLY A 457 -9.18 11.95 4.75
N ALA A 458 -8.24 12.30 3.87
CA ALA A 458 -8.25 13.56 3.14
C ALA A 458 -9.50 13.71 2.25
N THR A 459 -9.90 12.61 1.60
CA THR A 459 -11.11 12.55 0.76
C THR A 459 -12.38 12.76 1.57
N ALA A 460 -12.47 12.18 2.76
CA ALA A 460 -13.61 12.39 3.66
C ALA A 460 -13.77 13.87 4.04
N THR A 461 -12.66 14.60 4.20
CA THR A 461 -12.67 16.06 4.44
C THR A 461 -13.24 16.82 3.24
N LEU A 462 -12.77 16.52 2.03
CA LEU A 462 -13.24 17.17 0.80
C LEU A 462 -14.72 16.88 0.55
N SER A 463 -15.17 15.64 0.74
CA SER A 463 -16.58 15.24 0.62
C SER A 463 -17.48 16.06 1.56
N THR A 464 -17.06 16.28 2.79
CA THR A 464 -17.79 17.08 3.78
C THR A 464 -17.90 18.54 3.37
N ARG A 465 -16.84 19.12 2.83
CA ARG A 465 -16.84 20.51 2.34
C ARG A 465 -17.75 20.71 1.13
N ALA A 466 -17.69 19.78 0.18
CA ALA A 466 -18.53 19.83 -1.02
C ALA A 466 -20.02 19.77 -0.66
N LEU A 467 -20.41 18.98 0.34
CA LEU A 467 -21.78 18.92 0.84
C LEU A 467 -22.25 20.24 1.49
N ARG A 468 -21.36 20.96 2.17
CA ARG A 468 -21.70 22.26 2.78
C ARG A 468 -21.78 23.40 1.77
N ALA A 469 -20.99 23.30 0.70
CA ALA A 469 -20.97 24.30 -0.36
C ALA A 469 -22.11 24.12 -1.37
N ALA A 470 -22.81 22.99 -1.37
CA ALA A 470 -23.98 22.75 -2.21
C ALA A 470 -25.12 23.70 -1.77
N PRO A 471 -25.71 24.50 -2.68
CA PRO A 471 -26.85 25.36 -2.34
C PRO A 471 -27.98 24.53 -1.72
N ARG A 472 -28.59 24.99 -0.64
CA ARG A 472 -29.75 24.35 0.01
C ARG A 472 -31.01 24.30 -0.87
N GLU A 473 -30.99 24.94 -2.04
CA GLU A 473 -32.11 25.12 -2.97
C GLU A 473 -32.65 23.85 -3.61
N VAL A 474 -32.00 22.69 -3.48
CA VAL A 474 -32.44 21.46 -4.17
C VAL A 474 -33.54 20.71 -3.39
N TRP A 475 -33.88 21.13 -2.15
CA TRP A 475 -34.83 20.41 -1.30
C TRP A 475 -36.11 21.17 -0.92
N GLU A 476 -36.30 22.40 -1.37
CA GLU A 476 -37.60 23.03 -1.26
C GLU A 476 -38.53 22.39 -2.29
N LYS A 477 -39.49 21.59 -1.80
CA LYS A 477 -40.57 21.07 -2.61
C LYS A 477 -41.24 22.25 -3.31
N PRO A 478 -41.54 22.14 -4.63
CA PRO A 478 -42.29 23.20 -5.32
C PRO A 478 -43.58 23.43 -4.54
N ALA A 479 -43.76 24.67 -4.10
CA ALA A 479 -44.99 25.08 -3.44
C ALA A 479 -46.16 24.69 -4.37
N VAL A 480 -47.04 23.82 -3.89
CA VAL A 480 -48.29 23.50 -4.58
C VAL A 480 -49.03 24.80 -4.73
N ARG A 481 -49.00 25.37 -5.95
CA ARG A 481 -49.94 26.47 -6.35
C ARG A 481 -51.35 25.90 -6.21
N LYS A 482 -52.04 26.24 -5.13
CA LYS A 482 -53.46 26.10 -5.07
C LYS A 482 -54.04 27.02 -6.17
N ALA A 483 -54.56 26.43 -7.24
CA ALA A 483 -55.42 27.11 -8.17
C ALA A 483 -56.64 27.56 -7.40
N ALA A 484 -56.88 28.86 -7.38
CA ALA A 484 -58.15 29.48 -6.99
C ALA A 484 -59.04 29.60 -8.26
#